data_ece09ed76e8460a57ce1f5699fb66b43
#
_entry.id   ece09ed76e8460a57ce1f5699fb66b43
#
_cell.length_a   1.000
_cell.length_b   1.000
_cell.length_c   1.000
_cell.angle_alpha   90.00
_cell.angle_beta   90.00
_cell.angle_gamma   90.00
#
_symmetry.space_group_name_H-M   'P 1'
#
loop_
_entity.id
_entity.type
_entity.pdbx_description
1 polymer ?
#
loop_
_entity_poly.entity_id
_entity_poly.type
_entity_poly.pdbx_seq_one_letter_code
_entity_poly.pdbx_strand_id
1 'polypeptide(L)'
;MINEQIRDREVRLIGPDGAQLGIVSAREAMAKAQEAGLDLVKIAPQAKPPVCKIIDYGKYCYELARKEKEARKKQKTIDVKEVRLSPNIDTNDLKTKVNAARKFLSKGDRVKVTLRFRGREMAHMSSSRHVLDDFADLLSDIATVEKAPKVEGRSMTMFLTEKR
;
A
#
# COMPACT_ATOMS: atom_id res chain seq x y z
N MET A 1 -4.96 25.15 -6.81
CA MET A 1 -5.23 26.52 -7.30
C MET A 1 -5.75 27.37 -6.15
N ILE A 2 -5.22 28.55 -6.01
CA ILE A 2 -5.58 29.51 -4.96
C ILE A 2 -5.82 30.89 -5.56
N ASN A 3 -6.63 31.69 -4.88
CA ASN A 3 -6.87 33.10 -5.17
C ASN A 3 -7.12 33.39 -6.68
N GLU A 4 -6.33 34.25 -7.28
CA GLU A 4 -6.45 34.66 -8.68
C GLU A 4 -6.22 33.56 -9.72
N GLN A 5 -5.68 32.41 -9.31
CA GLN A 5 -5.53 31.25 -10.17
C GLN A 5 -6.85 30.55 -10.47
N ILE A 6 -7.90 30.84 -9.69
CA ILE A 6 -9.24 30.29 -9.85
C ILE A 6 -9.95 31.08 -10.93
N ARG A 7 -10.10 30.48 -12.12
CA ARG A 7 -10.71 31.11 -13.31
C ARG A 7 -12.12 30.60 -13.60
N ASP A 8 -12.69 29.83 -12.70
CA ASP A 8 -14.05 29.31 -12.85
C ASP A 8 -15.07 30.45 -12.76
N ARG A 9 -16.15 30.33 -13.49
CA ARG A 9 -17.23 31.34 -13.50
C ARG A 9 -17.99 31.36 -12.19
N GLU A 10 -18.32 30.20 -11.68
CA GLU A 10 -19.05 29.99 -10.45
C GLU A 10 -18.37 28.94 -9.59
N VAL A 11 -18.44 29.09 -8.29
CA VAL A 11 -17.87 28.16 -7.32
C VAL A 11 -18.87 27.93 -6.16
N ARG A 12 -18.81 26.76 -5.58
CA ARG A 12 -19.51 26.48 -4.32
C ARG A 12 -18.59 26.93 -3.19
N LEU A 13 -18.99 27.95 -2.46
CA LEU A 13 -18.17 28.55 -1.43
C LEU A 13 -18.46 27.95 -0.05
N ILE A 14 -17.38 27.63 0.67
CA ILE A 14 -17.40 27.26 2.08
C ILE A 14 -16.65 28.33 2.87
N GLY A 15 -17.28 28.82 3.93
CA GLY A 15 -16.68 29.84 4.77
C GLY A 15 -15.54 29.34 5.68
N PRO A 16 -14.87 30.25 6.41
CA PRO A 16 -13.75 29.90 7.31
C PRO A 16 -14.17 28.97 8.45
N ASP A 17 -15.41 29.06 8.88
CA ASP A 17 -16.03 28.24 9.92
C ASP A 17 -16.58 26.90 9.40
N GLY A 18 -16.48 26.62 8.11
CA GLY A 18 -17.01 25.43 7.48
C GLY A 18 -18.48 25.57 7.02
N ALA A 19 -19.11 26.73 7.21
CA ALA A 19 -20.48 26.97 6.75
C ALA A 19 -20.56 27.01 5.22
N GLN A 20 -21.58 26.41 4.65
CA GLN A 20 -21.83 26.46 3.21
C GLN A 20 -22.50 27.78 2.85
N LEU A 21 -21.83 28.61 2.08
CA LEU A 21 -22.31 29.92 1.61
C LEU A 21 -23.04 29.85 0.26
N GLY A 22 -23.18 28.65 -0.31
CA GLY A 22 -23.86 28.42 -1.57
C GLY A 22 -22.97 28.64 -2.80
N ILE A 23 -23.62 28.76 -3.97
CA ILE A 23 -22.96 28.98 -5.25
C ILE A 23 -22.88 30.49 -5.50
N VAL A 24 -21.65 30.98 -5.68
CA VAL A 24 -21.36 32.39 -5.94
C VAL A 24 -20.37 32.51 -7.10
N SER A 25 -20.23 33.70 -7.67
CA SER A 25 -19.22 33.95 -8.67
C SER A 25 -17.82 33.86 -8.05
N ALA A 26 -16.81 33.51 -8.85
CA ALA A 26 -15.43 33.45 -8.37
C ALA A 26 -14.96 34.82 -7.84
N ARG A 27 -15.40 35.91 -8.46
CA ARG A 27 -15.10 37.29 -8.02
C ARG A 27 -15.69 37.55 -6.64
N GLU A 28 -16.93 37.19 -6.40
CA GLU A 28 -17.60 37.35 -5.11
C GLU A 28 -16.93 36.51 -4.01
N ALA A 29 -16.59 35.27 -4.34
CA ALA A 29 -15.84 34.38 -3.44
C ALA A 29 -14.48 34.97 -3.06
N MET A 30 -13.79 35.56 -4.02
CA MET A 30 -12.50 36.24 -3.80
C MET A 30 -12.64 37.48 -2.90
N ALA A 31 -13.68 38.29 -3.11
CA ALA A 31 -13.96 39.45 -2.28
C ALA A 31 -14.21 39.01 -0.82
N LYS A 32 -15.00 37.97 -0.59
CA LYS A 32 -15.25 37.42 0.76
C LYS A 32 -13.98 36.87 1.42
N ALA A 33 -13.09 36.27 0.66
CA ALA A 33 -11.81 35.80 1.17
C ALA A 33 -10.90 36.97 1.60
N GLN A 34 -10.83 38.00 0.79
CA GLN A 34 -10.07 39.24 1.11
C GLN A 34 -10.63 39.94 2.34
N GLU A 35 -11.95 40.06 2.46
CA GLU A 35 -12.62 40.61 3.61
C GLU A 35 -12.30 39.89 4.90
N ALA A 36 -12.21 38.55 4.84
CA ALA A 36 -11.81 37.70 5.96
C ALA A 36 -10.29 37.71 6.23
N GLY A 37 -9.49 38.30 5.36
CA GLY A 37 -8.03 38.28 5.46
C GLY A 37 -7.41 36.89 5.25
N LEU A 38 -8.09 36.03 4.51
CA LEU A 38 -7.70 34.65 4.24
C LEU A 38 -7.59 34.38 2.73
N ASP A 39 -7.17 33.19 2.40
CA ASP A 39 -7.05 32.75 1.01
C ASP A 39 -8.30 32.00 0.53
N LEU A 40 -8.60 32.12 -0.75
CA LEU A 40 -9.59 31.29 -1.44
C LEU A 40 -8.89 30.08 -2.04
N VAL A 41 -9.22 28.89 -1.57
CA VAL A 41 -8.59 27.63 -1.99
C VAL A 41 -9.59 26.72 -2.68
N LYS A 42 -9.28 26.28 -3.89
CA LYS A 42 -10.08 25.30 -4.64
C LYS A 42 -9.78 23.90 -4.13
N ILE A 43 -10.68 23.34 -3.31
CA ILE A 43 -10.51 22.03 -2.64
C ILE A 43 -11.03 20.85 -3.46
N ALA A 44 -12.06 21.05 -4.29
CA ALA A 44 -12.64 20.02 -5.14
C ALA A 44 -12.79 20.52 -6.58
N PRO A 45 -11.75 20.41 -7.41
CA PRO A 45 -11.77 20.93 -8.78
C PRO A 45 -12.68 20.14 -9.72
N GLN A 46 -12.97 18.88 -9.39
CA GLN A 46 -13.78 18.00 -10.23
C GLN A 46 -15.29 18.15 -9.96
N ALA A 47 -15.69 18.82 -8.90
CA ALA A 47 -17.08 19.11 -8.62
C ALA A 47 -17.64 20.12 -9.63
N LYS A 48 -18.95 20.05 -9.89
CA LYS A 48 -19.67 21.01 -10.77
C LYS A 48 -20.80 21.66 -10.01
N PRO A 49 -20.69 22.94 -9.59
CA PRO A 49 -19.52 23.82 -9.71
C PRO A 49 -18.37 23.40 -8.77
N PRO A 50 -17.12 23.81 -9.04
CA PRO A 50 -15.97 23.52 -8.19
C PRO A 50 -16.18 24.05 -6.77
N VAL A 51 -15.71 23.31 -5.77
CA VAL A 51 -15.81 23.73 -4.37
C VAL A 51 -14.56 24.51 -3.98
N CYS A 52 -14.77 25.70 -3.46
CA CYS A 52 -13.73 26.56 -2.89
C CYS A 52 -13.99 26.82 -1.42
N LYS A 53 -12.96 26.95 -0.64
CA LYS A 53 -13.02 27.25 0.78
C LYS A 53 -12.14 28.45 1.11
N ILE A 54 -12.65 29.31 2.01
CA ILE A 54 -11.91 30.44 2.57
C ILE A 54 -11.12 29.92 3.76
N ILE A 55 -9.81 29.77 3.61
CA ILE A 55 -8.89 29.29 4.66
C ILE A 55 -7.49 29.87 4.46
N ASP A 56 -6.67 29.81 5.50
CA ASP A 56 -5.23 30.04 5.39
C ASP A 56 -4.60 28.90 4.59
N TYR A 57 -4.03 29.22 3.43
CA TYR A 57 -3.43 28.23 2.53
C TYR A 57 -2.23 27.50 3.15
N GLY A 58 -1.40 28.21 3.90
CA GLY A 58 -0.26 27.61 4.59
C GLY A 58 -0.68 26.56 5.61
N LYS A 59 -1.68 26.90 6.42
CA LYS A 59 -2.28 25.95 7.39
C LYS A 59 -2.95 24.77 6.70
N TYR A 60 -3.66 25.03 5.61
CA TYR A 60 -4.30 23.98 4.81
C TYR A 60 -3.28 22.99 4.25
N CYS A 61 -2.18 23.47 3.67
CA CYS A 61 -1.11 22.61 3.16
C CYS A 61 -0.46 21.78 4.27
N TYR A 62 -0.24 22.38 5.43
CA TYR A 62 0.31 21.69 6.59
C TYR A 62 -0.61 20.55 7.07
N GLU A 63 -1.90 20.83 7.20
CA GLU A 63 -2.90 19.84 7.62
C GLU A 63 -3.05 18.70 6.60
N LEU A 64 -3.01 19.01 5.30
CA LEU A 64 -3.01 17.98 4.23
C LEU A 64 -1.78 17.09 4.31
N ALA A 65 -0.60 17.66 4.44
CA ALA A 65 0.64 16.92 4.56
C ALA A 65 0.65 16.03 5.82
N ARG A 66 0.11 16.54 6.91
CA ARG A 66 -0.06 15.77 8.16
C ARG A 66 -1.01 14.60 7.98
N LYS A 67 -2.18 14.83 7.39
CA LYS A 67 -3.17 13.76 7.10
C LYS A 67 -2.59 12.69 6.17
N GLU A 68 -1.88 13.10 5.13
CA GLU A 68 -1.22 12.17 4.21
C GLU A 68 -0.16 11.33 4.92
N LYS A 69 0.65 11.96 5.77
CA LYS A 69 1.66 11.26 6.58
C LYS A 69 1.02 10.26 7.55
N GLU A 70 -0.07 10.64 8.20
CA GLU A 70 -0.82 9.74 9.08
C GLU A 70 -1.47 8.59 8.32
N ALA A 71 -2.08 8.86 7.16
CA ALA A 71 -2.66 7.83 6.29
C ALA A 71 -1.58 6.83 5.83
N ARG A 72 -0.41 7.33 5.43
CA ARG A 72 0.74 6.49 5.04
C ARG A 72 1.23 5.62 6.20
N LYS A 73 1.28 6.15 7.42
CA LYS A 73 1.65 5.38 8.62
C LYS A 73 0.63 4.29 8.97
N LYS A 74 -0.65 4.56 8.75
CA LYS A 74 -1.74 3.60 9.01
C LYS A 74 -1.88 2.55 7.91
N GLN A 75 -1.32 2.80 6.74
CA GLN A 75 -1.34 1.85 5.64
C GLN A 75 -0.51 0.64 6.01
N LYS A 76 -1.16 -0.52 6.12
CA LYS A 76 -0.48 -1.79 6.34
C LYS A 76 0.35 -2.14 5.10
N THR A 77 1.66 -2.07 5.22
CA THR A 77 2.56 -2.54 4.17
C THR A 77 2.67 -4.05 4.25
N ILE A 78 2.49 -4.72 3.12
CA ILE A 78 2.72 -6.15 2.98
C ILE A 78 4.14 -6.34 2.50
N ASP A 79 5.01 -6.81 3.38
CA ASP A 79 6.39 -7.12 3.03
C ASP A 79 6.50 -8.53 2.43
N VAL A 80 7.48 -8.72 1.56
CA VAL A 80 7.85 -10.04 1.05
C VAL A 80 9.05 -10.53 1.84
N LYS A 81 8.84 -11.55 2.66
CA LYS A 81 9.90 -12.21 3.44
C LYS A 81 10.39 -13.45 2.72
N GLU A 82 11.69 -13.63 2.64
CA GLU A 82 12.29 -14.79 1.99
C GLU A 82 12.67 -15.87 2.99
N VAL A 83 12.28 -17.10 2.71
CA VAL A 83 12.71 -18.30 3.42
C VAL A 83 13.46 -19.17 2.43
N ARG A 84 14.73 -19.49 2.74
CA ARG A 84 15.59 -20.31 1.88
C ARG A 84 15.65 -21.74 2.40
N LEU A 85 15.46 -22.67 1.49
CA LEU A 85 15.57 -24.10 1.72
C LEU A 85 16.68 -24.70 0.87
N SER A 86 17.17 -25.88 1.28
CA SER A 86 18.08 -26.72 0.49
C SER A 86 17.38 -28.03 0.09
N PRO A 87 17.78 -28.69 -1.03
CA PRO A 87 17.18 -29.95 -1.45
C PRO A 87 17.31 -31.09 -0.43
N ASN A 88 18.38 -31.05 0.35
CA ASN A 88 18.69 -32.05 1.40
C ASN A 88 18.48 -31.47 2.81
N ILE A 89 17.42 -30.67 2.97
CA ILE A 89 17.12 -30.05 4.27
C ILE A 89 16.78 -31.09 5.32
N ASP A 90 17.36 -30.95 6.51
CA ASP A 90 17.03 -31.77 7.67
C ASP A 90 15.62 -31.42 8.21
N THR A 91 14.95 -32.42 8.79
CA THR A 91 13.61 -32.28 9.36
C THR A 91 13.53 -31.18 10.42
N ASN A 92 14.53 -31.07 11.28
CA ASN A 92 14.56 -30.03 12.31
C ASN A 92 14.71 -28.64 11.74
N ASP A 93 15.57 -28.48 10.73
CA ASP A 93 15.75 -27.19 10.04
C ASP A 93 14.48 -26.83 9.25
N LEU A 94 13.85 -27.80 8.61
CA LEU A 94 12.56 -27.61 7.93
C LEU A 94 11.49 -27.07 8.90
N LYS A 95 11.36 -27.66 10.09
CA LYS A 95 10.42 -27.20 11.13
C LYS A 95 10.74 -25.77 11.58
N THR A 96 12.00 -25.45 11.73
CA THR A 96 12.45 -24.10 12.09
C THR A 96 12.06 -23.08 11.00
N LYS A 97 12.25 -23.43 9.73
CA LYS A 97 11.85 -22.59 8.59
C LYS A 97 10.33 -22.46 8.49
N VAL A 98 9.59 -23.52 8.72
CA VAL A 98 8.12 -23.51 8.78
C VAL A 98 7.63 -22.56 9.88
N ASN A 99 8.22 -22.64 11.06
CA ASN A 99 7.87 -21.74 12.18
C ASN A 99 8.17 -20.28 11.87
N ALA A 100 9.29 -19.99 11.21
CA ALA A 100 9.63 -18.64 10.77
C ALA A 100 8.62 -18.12 9.74
N ALA A 101 8.27 -18.92 8.75
CA ALA A 101 7.26 -18.59 7.75
C ALA A 101 5.88 -18.37 8.38
N ARG A 102 5.49 -19.18 9.36
CA ARG A 102 4.25 -19.04 10.12
C ARG A 102 4.17 -17.70 10.84
N LYS A 103 5.27 -17.23 11.44
CA LYS A 103 5.36 -15.92 12.07
C LYS A 103 5.21 -14.77 11.06
N PHE A 104 5.80 -14.89 9.88
CA PHE A 104 5.66 -13.88 8.83
C PHE A 104 4.23 -13.83 8.28
N LEU A 105 3.64 -14.97 8.01
CA LEU A 105 2.26 -15.07 7.51
C LEU A 105 1.25 -14.54 8.52
N SER A 106 1.43 -14.80 9.82
CA SER A 106 0.55 -14.29 10.87
C SER A 106 0.58 -12.76 11.00
N LYS A 107 1.66 -12.12 10.57
CA LYS A 107 1.76 -10.66 10.44
C LYS A 107 1.09 -10.11 9.16
N GLY A 108 0.67 -10.98 8.27
CA GLY A 108 0.10 -10.66 6.98
C GLY A 108 1.13 -10.37 5.89
N ASP A 109 2.39 -10.78 6.09
CA ASP A 109 3.44 -10.70 5.08
C ASP A 109 3.30 -11.82 4.06
N ARG A 110 3.84 -11.61 2.86
CA ARG A 110 4.00 -12.65 1.85
C ARG A 110 5.32 -13.37 2.08
N VAL A 111 5.33 -14.67 1.91
CA VAL A 111 6.54 -15.48 2.05
C VAL A 111 6.98 -15.99 0.67
N LYS A 112 8.20 -15.61 0.28
CA LYS A 112 8.88 -16.17 -0.87
C LYS A 112 9.74 -17.35 -0.40
N VAL A 113 9.38 -18.55 -0.79
CA VAL A 113 10.15 -19.75 -0.48
C VAL A 113 11.09 -20.05 -1.63
N THR A 114 12.37 -20.05 -1.37
CA THR A 114 13.41 -20.28 -2.37
C THR A 114 14.17 -21.56 -2.06
N LEU A 115 14.11 -22.51 -3.00
CA LEU A 115 14.90 -23.74 -2.97
C LEU A 115 16.10 -23.55 -3.87
N ARG A 116 17.28 -23.40 -3.28
CA ARG A 116 18.53 -23.14 -4.00
C ARG A 116 19.27 -24.45 -4.28
N PHE A 117 19.67 -24.64 -5.54
CA PHE A 117 20.45 -25.78 -6.00
C PHE A 117 21.93 -25.41 -6.18
N ARG A 118 22.81 -26.30 -5.74
CA ARG A 118 24.24 -26.23 -6.05
C ARG A 118 24.52 -27.06 -7.30
N GLY A 119 25.69 -26.86 -7.93
CA GLY A 119 25.99 -27.43 -9.24
C GLY A 119 25.57 -28.86 -9.51
N ARG A 120 25.92 -29.82 -8.64
CA ARG A 120 25.48 -31.24 -8.77
C ARG A 120 24.00 -31.49 -8.56
N GLU A 121 23.34 -30.63 -7.80
CA GLU A 121 21.91 -30.74 -7.46
C GLU A 121 21.00 -30.24 -8.59
N MET A 122 21.55 -29.52 -9.56
CA MET A 122 20.83 -28.98 -10.73
C MET A 122 20.16 -30.09 -11.56
N ALA A 123 20.76 -31.28 -11.64
CA ALA A 123 20.21 -32.41 -12.35
C ALA A 123 18.93 -32.97 -11.70
N HIS A 124 18.70 -32.67 -10.42
CA HIS A 124 17.59 -33.20 -9.62
C HIS A 124 16.56 -32.12 -9.24
N MET A 125 16.48 -31.01 -9.99
CA MET A 125 15.55 -29.91 -9.68
C MET A 125 14.11 -30.35 -9.66
N SER A 126 13.68 -31.11 -10.65
CA SER A 126 12.29 -31.58 -10.74
C SER A 126 11.92 -32.57 -9.62
N SER A 127 12.84 -33.46 -9.24
CA SER A 127 12.62 -34.41 -8.14
C SER A 127 12.62 -33.73 -6.76
N SER A 128 13.31 -32.60 -6.62
CA SER A 128 13.36 -31.84 -5.36
C SER A 128 12.18 -30.90 -5.14
N ARG A 129 11.27 -30.80 -6.09
CA ARG A 129 10.06 -29.99 -5.97
C ARG A 129 9.21 -30.39 -4.76
N HIS A 130 9.23 -31.66 -4.38
CA HIS A 130 8.49 -32.15 -3.22
C HIS A 130 8.83 -31.43 -1.91
N VAL A 131 10.07 -30.89 -1.78
CA VAL A 131 10.45 -30.11 -0.60
C VAL A 131 9.59 -28.85 -0.46
N LEU A 132 9.31 -28.16 -1.58
CA LEU A 132 8.43 -27.00 -1.58
C LEU A 132 6.97 -27.38 -1.36
N ASP A 133 6.53 -28.48 -1.95
CA ASP A 133 5.17 -28.98 -1.77
C ASP A 133 4.93 -29.39 -0.30
N ASP A 134 5.86 -30.09 0.33
CA ASP A 134 5.82 -30.44 1.75
C ASP A 134 5.81 -29.20 2.64
N PHE A 135 6.61 -28.20 2.31
CA PHE A 135 6.63 -26.94 3.03
C PHE A 135 5.28 -26.20 2.97
N ALA A 136 4.66 -26.19 1.80
CA ALA A 136 3.32 -25.63 1.62
C ALA A 136 2.26 -26.42 2.39
N ASP A 137 2.33 -27.74 2.39
CA ASP A 137 1.40 -28.61 3.11
C ASP A 137 1.46 -28.41 4.62
N LEU A 138 2.66 -28.22 5.18
CA LEU A 138 2.86 -27.93 6.60
C LEU A 138 2.27 -26.56 7.02
N LEU A 139 2.05 -25.66 6.08
CA LEU A 139 1.48 -24.33 6.29
C LEU A 139 0.05 -24.21 5.74
N SER A 140 -0.55 -25.30 5.25
CA SER A 140 -1.87 -25.29 4.59
C SER A 140 -3.03 -24.84 5.48
N ASP A 141 -2.87 -24.89 6.79
CA ASP A 141 -3.82 -24.41 7.78
C ASP A 141 -3.93 -22.88 7.81
N ILE A 142 -2.83 -22.16 7.53
CA ILE A 142 -2.76 -20.69 7.63
C ILE A 142 -2.39 -19.99 6.32
N ALA A 143 -1.94 -20.73 5.33
CA ALA A 143 -1.44 -20.17 4.08
C ALA A 143 -2.01 -20.85 2.84
N THR A 144 -2.05 -20.09 1.76
CA THR A 144 -2.34 -20.58 0.41
C THR A 144 -1.17 -20.31 -0.52
N VAL A 145 -0.98 -21.18 -1.50
CA VAL A 145 0.03 -20.97 -2.55
C VAL A 145 -0.49 -19.91 -3.52
N GLU A 146 0.12 -18.73 -3.51
CA GLU A 146 -0.20 -17.66 -4.45
C GLU A 146 0.39 -17.93 -5.84
N LYS A 147 1.66 -18.37 -5.84
CA LYS A 147 2.35 -18.78 -7.07
C LYS A 147 2.99 -20.15 -6.85
N ALA A 148 2.64 -21.09 -7.72
CA ALA A 148 3.20 -22.41 -7.72
C ALA A 148 4.73 -22.41 -7.90
N PRO A 149 5.45 -23.47 -7.45
CA PRO A 149 6.88 -23.58 -7.63
C PRO A 149 7.30 -23.41 -9.10
N LYS A 150 8.20 -22.48 -9.34
CA LYS A 150 8.75 -22.18 -10.66
C LYS A 150 10.28 -22.14 -10.61
N VAL A 151 10.91 -22.73 -11.62
CA VAL A 151 12.36 -22.69 -11.76
C VAL A 151 12.79 -21.33 -12.27
N GLU A 152 13.72 -20.70 -11.57
CA GLU A 152 14.34 -19.43 -11.93
C GLU A 152 15.87 -19.56 -11.79
N GLY A 153 16.56 -19.80 -12.90
CA GLY A 153 17.99 -20.01 -12.90
C GLY A 153 18.42 -21.24 -12.10
N ARG A 154 19.16 -21.05 -11.01
CA ARG A 154 19.64 -22.10 -10.11
C ARG A 154 18.75 -22.30 -8.88
N SER A 155 17.55 -21.81 -8.92
CA SER A 155 16.61 -21.84 -7.78
C SER A 155 15.22 -22.19 -8.26
N MET A 156 14.44 -22.72 -7.35
CA MET A 156 13.01 -22.90 -7.51
C MET A 156 12.30 -22.05 -6.47
N THR A 157 11.37 -21.20 -6.89
CA THR A 157 10.69 -20.26 -6.02
C THR A 157 9.19 -20.50 -5.97
N MET A 158 8.61 -20.28 -4.82
CA MET A 158 7.18 -20.36 -4.55
C MET A 158 6.76 -19.17 -3.68
N PHE A 159 5.55 -18.66 -3.86
CA PHE A 159 5.00 -17.61 -3.03
C PHE A 159 3.80 -18.13 -2.23
N LEU A 160 3.81 -17.81 -0.95
CA LEU A 160 2.73 -18.09 -0.02
C LEU A 160 2.13 -16.80 0.52
N THR A 161 0.82 -16.79 0.71
CA THR A 161 0.08 -15.72 1.36
C THR A 161 -0.79 -16.25 2.48
N GLU A 162 -1.18 -15.38 3.40
CA GLU A 162 -2.14 -15.71 4.43
C GLU A 162 -3.47 -16.17 3.81
N LYS A 163 -4.01 -17.24 4.33
CA LYS A 163 -5.35 -17.75 3.95
C LYS A 163 -6.40 -16.79 4.51
N ARG A 164 -7.23 -16.27 3.63
CA ARG A 164 -8.39 -15.44 3.99
C ARG A 164 -9.60 -16.29 4.35
#